data_a3c68697cea84f606815c47e839f72f7
#
_entry.id   a3c68697cea84f606815c47e839f72f7
#
_cell.length_a   1.000
_cell.length_b   1.000
_cell.length_c   1.000
_cell.angle_alpha   90.00
_cell.angle_beta   90.00
_cell.angle_gamma   90.00
#
_symmetry.space_group_name_H-M   'P 1'
#
loop_
_entity.id
_entity.type
_entity.pdbx_description
1 polymer ?
#
loop_
_entity_poly.entity_id
_entity_poly.type
_entity_poly.pdbx_seq_one_letter_code
_entity_poly.pdbx_strand_id
1 'polypeptide(L)'
;RDRAQPGEVVLKIEYVGVCGSDAHFFESGMRKGKAFDLPFILGHECAGTVTQVGAGVQNVAVGDRVCFEPQITCGVCPECRSGRYNLCKDVRFPSVPPYDGMLRDYAAIPAHLAFKLPDNVSSLEGALIEPLAVGLSAASRGDVTLGQDVVILGAGCIGLLTMMACKARGAGRVIVSDLFSKRLDKALELGADAVIDASTEDTMARVTELTEGRGADVVFETAGNSHTAAETSDLVRRGGVIVFVGNINGETPYRFMDLMYKEGEIRTIYRYHNNFPTAIRAVSTGLSLIHISEPTRLRCIS
;
A
#
# COMPACT_ATOMS: atom_id res chain seq x y z
N ARG A 1 22.56 0.65 14.98
CA ARG A 1 22.94 0.19 16.36
C ARG A 1 23.20 -1.30 16.30
N ASP A 2 24.29 -1.75 16.89
CA ASP A 2 24.72 -3.16 16.87
C ASP A 2 24.13 -4.01 18.01
N ARG A 3 23.27 -3.44 18.86
CA ARG A 3 22.67 -4.11 20.02
C ARG A 3 21.22 -3.73 20.23
N ALA A 4 20.37 -4.75 20.51
CA ALA A 4 18.99 -4.58 20.93
C ALA A 4 18.93 -3.92 22.32
N GLN A 5 18.17 -2.84 22.46
CA GLN A 5 17.81 -2.26 23.77
C GLN A 5 16.61 -3.02 24.38
N PRO A 6 16.28 -2.81 25.68
CA PRO A 6 15.04 -3.39 26.24
C PRO A 6 13.82 -3.06 25.39
N GLY A 7 13.02 -4.07 25.06
CA GLY A 7 11.85 -3.94 24.18
C GLY A 7 12.15 -3.86 22.67
N GLU A 8 13.42 -3.98 22.26
CA GLU A 8 13.82 -3.99 20.85
C GLU A 8 14.33 -5.37 20.42
N VAL A 9 14.35 -5.57 19.10
CA VAL A 9 15.07 -6.68 18.44
C VAL A 9 16.01 -6.11 17.36
N VAL A 10 17.08 -6.85 17.05
CA VAL A 10 17.90 -6.56 15.88
C VAL A 10 17.57 -7.54 14.79
N LEU A 11 17.18 -7.03 13.62
CA LEU A 11 16.97 -7.81 12.42
C LEU A 11 18.22 -7.81 11.55
N LYS A 12 18.59 -8.98 11.03
CA LYS A 12 19.34 -9.10 9.80
C LYS A 12 18.33 -8.97 8.67
N ILE A 13 18.40 -7.89 7.92
CA ILE A 13 17.46 -7.60 6.83
C ILE A 13 17.82 -8.47 5.63
N GLU A 14 16.84 -9.13 5.04
CA GLU A 14 17.01 -10.02 3.89
C GLU A 14 16.42 -9.43 2.62
N TYR A 15 15.26 -8.78 2.74
CA TYR A 15 14.57 -8.13 1.63
C TYR A 15 14.00 -6.79 2.06
N VAL A 16 14.11 -5.82 1.16
CA VAL A 16 13.49 -4.50 1.29
C VAL A 16 12.82 -4.15 -0.04
N GLY A 17 11.52 -3.89 0.00
CA GLY A 17 10.80 -3.32 -1.13
C GLY A 17 11.18 -1.85 -1.34
N VAL A 18 11.15 -1.40 -2.58
CA VAL A 18 11.35 0.01 -2.95
C VAL A 18 10.00 0.62 -3.25
N CYS A 19 9.55 1.49 -2.36
CA CYS A 19 8.31 2.24 -2.51
C CYS A 19 8.47 3.39 -3.52
N GLY A 20 7.38 3.79 -4.17
CA GLY A 20 7.37 5.02 -4.99
C GLY A 20 7.77 6.28 -4.21
N SER A 21 7.52 6.32 -2.90
CA SER A 21 7.98 7.41 -2.03
C SER A 21 9.50 7.43 -1.85
N ASP A 22 10.16 6.26 -1.81
CA ASP A 22 11.63 6.17 -1.75
C ASP A 22 12.25 6.70 -3.05
N ALA A 23 11.68 6.32 -4.21
CA ALA A 23 12.11 6.82 -5.51
C ALA A 23 11.96 8.36 -5.58
N HIS A 24 10.80 8.89 -5.16
CA HIS A 24 10.57 10.33 -5.12
C HIS A 24 11.57 11.07 -4.21
N PHE A 25 11.87 10.52 -3.03
CA PHE A 25 12.87 11.09 -2.14
C PHE A 25 14.29 11.03 -2.72
N PHE A 26 14.62 9.93 -3.39
CA PHE A 26 15.92 9.77 -4.05
C PHE A 26 16.10 10.80 -5.18
N GLU A 27 15.08 11.01 -6.00
CA GLU A 27 15.13 11.96 -7.11
C GLU A 27 15.13 13.41 -6.66
N SER A 28 14.27 13.75 -5.69
CA SER A 28 14.10 15.14 -5.25
C SER A 28 15.12 15.62 -4.23
N GLY A 29 15.68 14.73 -3.41
CA GLY A 29 16.50 15.07 -2.25
C GLY A 29 15.76 15.94 -1.23
N MET A 30 14.41 16.00 -1.31
CA MET A 30 13.61 16.94 -0.53
C MET A 30 12.36 16.30 0.07
N ARG A 31 11.93 16.83 1.21
CA ARG A 31 10.64 16.57 1.83
C ARG A 31 9.96 17.89 2.18
N LYS A 32 8.74 18.10 1.66
CA LYS A 32 7.96 19.34 1.90
C LYS A 32 8.79 20.61 1.64
N GLY A 33 9.55 20.63 0.54
CA GLY A 33 10.38 21.75 0.15
C GLY A 33 11.66 21.97 0.97
N LYS A 34 12.05 21.04 1.84
CA LYS A 34 13.29 21.07 2.60
C LYS A 34 14.21 19.93 2.17
N ALA A 35 15.46 20.23 1.90
CA ALA A 35 16.49 19.22 1.64
C ALA A 35 16.72 18.33 2.87
N PHE A 36 17.10 17.08 2.64
CA PHE A 36 17.52 16.19 3.74
C PHE A 36 18.99 16.40 4.09
N ASP A 37 19.32 16.07 5.33
CA ASP A 37 20.69 15.86 5.73
C ASP A 37 21.22 14.53 5.17
N LEU A 38 22.36 14.55 4.52
CA LEU A 38 23.00 13.36 3.97
C LEU A 38 24.22 12.96 4.84
N PRO A 39 24.53 11.66 4.98
CA PRO A 39 23.88 10.51 4.33
C PRO A 39 22.53 10.15 4.97
N PHE A 40 21.56 9.65 4.17
CA PHE A 40 20.24 9.23 4.59
C PHE A 40 19.90 7.86 4.00
N ILE A 41 19.34 6.96 4.82
CA ILE A 41 18.97 5.60 4.40
C ILE A 41 17.48 5.55 4.11
N LEU A 42 17.11 5.08 2.91
CA LEU A 42 15.73 4.86 2.48
C LEU A 42 15.23 3.44 2.82
N GLY A 43 13.98 3.13 2.43
CA GLY A 43 13.35 1.82 2.54
C GLY A 43 12.55 1.64 3.84
N HIS A 44 11.35 1.05 3.71
CA HIS A 44 10.45 0.79 4.85
C HIS A 44 9.64 -0.50 4.70
N GLU A 45 9.68 -1.16 3.56
CA GLU A 45 8.99 -2.40 3.25
C GLU A 45 9.94 -3.58 3.47
N CYS A 46 10.15 -4.06 4.71
CA CYS A 46 11.23 -5.00 4.95
C CYS A 46 10.81 -6.27 5.72
N ALA A 47 11.57 -7.33 5.47
CA ALA A 47 11.55 -8.57 6.23
C ALA A 47 12.98 -9.12 6.42
N GLY A 48 13.14 -9.93 7.45
CA GLY A 48 14.43 -10.52 7.78
C GLY A 48 14.35 -11.43 8.99
N THR A 49 15.52 -11.82 9.50
CA THR A 49 15.67 -12.75 10.62
C THR A 49 16.12 -12.00 11.88
N VAL A 50 15.48 -12.30 13.00
CA VAL A 50 15.88 -11.78 14.32
C VAL A 50 17.23 -12.37 14.74
N THR A 51 18.22 -11.49 14.99
CA THR A 51 19.57 -11.90 15.43
C THR A 51 19.86 -11.60 16.89
N GLN A 52 19.13 -10.65 17.48
CA GLN A 52 19.24 -10.30 18.89
C GLN A 52 17.86 -9.91 19.45
N VAL A 53 17.66 -10.22 20.71
CA VAL A 53 16.44 -9.90 21.45
C VAL A 53 16.81 -9.13 22.71
N GLY A 54 16.24 -7.97 22.90
CA GLY A 54 16.42 -7.13 24.10
C GLY A 54 15.62 -7.64 25.29
N ALA A 55 15.94 -7.14 26.47
CA ALA A 55 15.24 -7.50 27.69
C ALA A 55 13.73 -7.17 27.59
N GLY A 56 12.87 -8.05 28.12
CA GLY A 56 11.43 -7.89 28.19
C GLY A 56 10.66 -8.23 26.91
N VAL A 57 11.32 -8.62 25.82
CA VAL A 57 10.69 -9.10 24.59
C VAL A 57 10.18 -10.53 24.77
N GLN A 58 8.93 -10.81 24.38
CA GLN A 58 8.29 -12.12 24.51
C GLN A 58 7.62 -12.62 23.23
N ASN A 59 7.41 -11.75 22.24
CA ASN A 59 6.64 -12.05 21.03
C ASN A 59 7.46 -12.69 19.90
N VAL A 60 8.79 -12.57 19.94
CA VAL A 60 9.72 -13.13 18.95
C VAL A 60 11.01 -13.61 19.62
N ALA A 61 11.72 -14.54 18.98
CA ALA A 61 12.98 -15.12 19.42
C ALA A 61 14.07 -14.99 18.35
N VAL A 62 15.33 -15.16 18.73
CA VAL A 62 16.46 -15.28 17.79
C VAL A 62 16.20 -16.43 16.82
N GLY A 63 16.38 -16.17 15.53
CA GLY A 63 16.10 -17.10 14.43
C GLY A 63 14.70 -16.98 13.83
N ASP A 64 13.76 -16.28 14.46
CA ASP A 64 12.45 -16.04 13.88
C ASP A 64 12.56 -15.13 12.63
N ARG A 65 11.88 -15.53 11.55
CA ARG A 65 11.66 -14.66 10.39
C ARG A 65 10.48 -13.75 10.68
N VAL A 66 10.66 -12.44 10.42
CA VAL A 66 9.67 -11.41 10.72
C VAL A 66 9.56 -10.39 9.60
N CYS A 67 8.40 -9.77 9.46
CA CYS A 67 8.24 -8.49 8.77
C CYS A 67 8.05 -7.37 9.79
N PHE A 68 8.36 -6.15 9.39
CA PHE A 68 8.33 -4.98 10.26
C PHE A 68 7.25 -4.00 9.85
N GLU A 69 6.39 -3.61 10.79
CA GLU A 69 5.44 -2.51 10.61
C GLU A 69 6.12 -1.17 10.90
N PRO A 70 6.41 -0.33 9.87
CA PRO A 70 7.30 0.83 10.03
C PRO A 70 6.62 2.06 10.63
N GLN A 71 5.62 1.90 11.49
CA GLN A 71 4.89 2.99 12.14
C GLN A 71 5.19 3.03 13.63
N ILE A 72 6.32 3.67 14.02
CA ILE A 72 6.69 3.82 15.43
C ILE A 72 5.93 5.02 15.99
N THR A 73 4.85 4.76 16.72
CA THR A 73 3.88 5.76 17.20
C THR A 73 4.06 6.06 18.68
N CYS A 74 3.45 7.15 19.18
CA CYS A 74 3.58 7.53 20.59
C CYS A 74 2.77 6.64 21.55
N GLY A 75 1.76 5.91 21.05
CA GLY A 75 0.90 5.02 21.86
C GLY A 75 -0.11 5.71 22.79
N VAL A 76 -0.01 7.03 23.00
CA VAL A 76 -0.78 7.75 24.03
C VAL A 76 -1.73 8.82 23.51
N CYS A 77 -1.57 9.30 22.28
CA CYS A 77 -2.48 10.28 21.70
C CYS A 77 -3.88 9.69 21.43
N PRO A 78 -4.91 10.52 21.22
CA PRO A 78 -6.28 10.03 20.95
C PRO A 78 -6.34 9.07 19.77
N GLU A 79 -5.61 9.34 18.70
CA GLU A 79 -5.54 8.50 17.49
C GLU A 79 -4.94 7.12 17.81
N CYS A 80 -3.84 7.08 18.57
CA CYS A 80 -3.25 5.80 18.99
C CYS A 80 -4.21 5.01 19.88
N ARG A 81 -4.83 5.66 20.85
CA ARG A 81 -5.77 5.02 21.79
C ARG A 81 -7.05 4.52 21.12
N SER A 82 -7.48 5.15 20.02
CA SER A 82 -8.64 4.70 19.24
C SER A 82 -8.29 3.64 18.19
N GLY A 83 -7.03 3.15 18.13
CA GLY A 83 -6.55 2.20 17.14
C GLY A 83 -6.24 2.79 15.77
N ARG A 84 -6.40 4.10 15.59
CA ARG A 84 -6.08 4.83 14.36
C ARG A 84 -4.66 5.41 14.39
N TYR A 85 -3.71 4.62 14.85
CA TYR A 85 -2.33 5.03 15.09
C TYR A 85 -1.57 5.48 13.83
N ASN A 86 -2.04 5.12 12.65
CA ASN A 86 -1.56 5.67 11.38
C ASN A 86 -1.67 7.20 11.29
N LEU A 87 -2.55 7.82 12.08
CA LEU A 87 -2.76 9.27 12.18
C LEU A 87 -2.00 9.91 13.34
N CYS A 88 -1.16 9.17 14.05
CA CYS A 88 -0.34 9.71 15.14
C CYS A 88 0.53 10.86 14.61
N LYS A 89 0.41 12.05 15.24
CA LYS A 89 1.19 13.23 14.85
C LYS A 89 2.69 13.09 15.14
N ASP A 90 3.05 12.24 16.09
CA ASP A 90 4.42 12.01 16.55
C ASP A 90 5.01 10.70 15.97
N VAL A 91 4.43 10.18 14.88
CA VAL A 91 4.93 8.97 14.23
C VAL A 91 6.36 9.16 13.73
N ARG A 92 7.23 8.24 14.10
CA ARG A 92 8.56 8.09 13.53
C ARG A 92 8.47 6.98 12.47
N PHE A 93 8.60 7.37 11.22
CA PHE A 93 8.46 6.44 10.09
C PHE A 93 9.83 6.28 9.42
N PRO A 94 10.44 5.08 9.47
CA PRO A 94 11.68 4.80 8.75
C PRO A 94 11.58 5.15 7.27
N SER A 95 12.67 5.62 6.66
CA SER A 95 12.69 6.18 5.30
C SER A 95 12.03 7.56 5.13
N VAL A 96 11.55 8.16 6.24
CA VAL A 96 11.02 9.51 6.20
C VAL A 96 11.89 10.40 7.09
N PRO A 97 12.62 11.38 6.54
CA PRO A 97 13.54 12.22 7.31
C PRO A 97 12.89 12.83 8.53
N PRO A 98 13.57 12.81 9.70
CA PRO A 98 14.99 12.48 9.89
C PRO A 98 15.27 11.00 10.26
N TYR A 99 14.38 10.08 10.03
CA TYR A 99 14.47 8.68 10.48
C TYR A 99 14.96 7.77 9.36
N ASP A 100 16.19 7.24 9.54
CA ASP A 100 16.79 6.27 8.62
C ASP A 100 15.89 5.06 8.37
N GLY A 101 15.89 4.60 7.12
CA GLY A 101 15.14 3.45 6.62
C GLY A 101 15.88 2.11 6.76
N MET A 102 15.41 1.14 5.99
CA MET A 102 15.77 -0.28 6.10
C MET A 102 16.65 -0.80 4.97
N LEU A 103 17.11 0.03 4.02
CA LEU A 103 18.10 -0.37 3.00
C LEU A 103 19.51 -0.48 3.60
N ARG A 104 19.68 -1.41 4.55
CA ARG A 104 20.90 -1.73 5.30
C ARG A 104 20.87 -3.18 5.77
N ASP A 105 22.02 -3.72 6.16
CA ASP A 105 22.15 -5.13 6.56
C ASP A 105 21.46 -5.44 7.89
N TYR A 106 21.52 -4.53 8.87
CA TYR A 106 20.94 -4.72 10.20
C TYR A 106 20.19 -3.48 10.67
N ALA A 107 19.09 -3.70 11.37
CA ALA A 107 18.32 -2.64 12.01
C ALA A 107 17.80 -3.07 13.39
N ALA A 108 17.91 -2.19 14.38
CA ALA A 108 17.18 -2.33 15.64
C ALA A 108 15.78 -1.73 15.48
N ILE A 109 14.74 -2.50 15.82
CA ILE A 109 13.34 -2.09 15.75
C ILE A 109 12.60 -2.42 17.05
N PRO A 110 11.50 -1.72 17.39
CA PRO A 110 10.64 -2.09 18.50
C PRO A 110 10.05 -3.50 18.28
N ALA A 111 10.20 -4.39 19.25
CA ALA A 111 9.78 -5.78 19.12
C ALA A 111 8.28 -5.95 18.86
N HIS A 112 7.42 -5.06 19.40
CA HIS A 112 5.97 -5.12 19.19
C HIS A 112 5.54 -4.81 17.75
N LEU A 113 6.44 -4.25 16.92
CA LEU A 113 6.23 -3.99 15.49
C LEU A 113 6.90 -5.06 14.60
N ALA A 114 7.55 -6.06 15.20
CA ALA A 114 8.06 -7.24 14.53
C ALA A 114 7.00 -8.34 14.52
N PHE A 115 6.48 -8.68 13.35
CA PHE A 115 5.45 -9.71 13.17
C PHE A 115 6.10 -10.99 12.62
N LYS A 116 5.96 -12.09 13.38
CA LYS A 116 6.50 -13.38 12.97
C LYS A 116 5.82 -13.90 11.70
N LEU A 117 6.62 -14.34 10.73
CA LEU A 117 6.15 -14.97 9.51
C LEU A 117 5.92 -16.47 9.74
N PRO A 118 4.80 -17.04 9.25
CA PRO A 118 4.60 -18.48 9.18
C PRO A 118 5.67 -19.17 8.32
N ASP A 119 5.90 -20.47 8.53
CA ASP A 119 6.93 -21.22 7.82
C ASP A 119 6.75 -21.25 6.29
N ASN A 120 5.50 -21.22 5.84
CA ASN A 120 5.14 -21.20 4.42
C ASN A 120 5.15 -19.79 3.78
N VAL A 121 5.54 -18.74 4.52
CA VAL A 121 5.72 -17.39 3.99
C VAL A 121 7.21 -17.07 3.96
N SER A 122 7.74 -16.77 2.79
CA SER A 122 9.16 -16.41 2.61
C SER A 122 9.44 -14.99 3.13
N SER A 123 10.71 -14.66 3.36
CA SER A 123 11.11 -13.29 3.71
C SER A 123 10.86 -12.30 2.55
N LEU A 124 10.89 -12.76 1.30
CA LEU A 124 10.53 -11.94 0.14
C LEU A 124 9.05 -11.53 0.20
N GLU A 125 8.16 -12.49 0.44
CA GLU A 125 6.73 -12.21 0.64
C GLU A 125 6.50 -11.37 1.90
N GLY A 126 7.31 -11.59 2.94
CA GLY A 126 7.32 -10.79 4.16
C GLY A 126 7.58 -9.30 3.92
N ALA A 127 8.45 -8.95 2.98
CA ALA A 127 8.69 -7.56 2.61
C ALA A 127 7.49 -6.92 1.90
N LEU A 128 6.65 -7.72 1.22
CA LEU A 128 5.43 -7.25 0.55
C LEU A 128 4.21 -7.11 1.49
N ILE A 129 4.33 -7.49 2.75
CA ILE A 129 3.24 -7.34 3.73
C ILE A 129 2.91 -5.87 3.96
N GLU A 130 3.92 -4.99 3.98
CA GLU A 130 3.70 -3.55 4.16
C GLU A 130 2.83 -2.95 3.06
N PRO A 131 3.18 -3.03 1.76
CA PRO A 131 2.34 -2.49 0.71
C PRO A 131 1.00 -3.25 0.57
N LEU A 132 0.92 -4.54 0.91
CA LEU A 132 -0.35 -5.27 0.98
C LEU A 132 -1.28 -4.69 2.06
N ALA A 133 -0.74 -4.27 3.20
CA ALA A 133 -1.53 -3.62 4.24
C ALA A 133 -2.16 -2.30 3.74
N VAL A 134 -1.50 -1.58 2.83
CA VAL A 134 -2.09 -0.41 2.14
C VAL A 134 -3.27 -0.84 1.26
N GLY A 135 -3.11 -1.87 0.42
CA GLY A 135 -4.18 -2.39 -0.43
C GLY A 135 -5.41 -2.87 0.36
N LEU A 136 -5.17 -3.59 1.46
CA LEU A 136 -6.25 -4.01 2.38
C LEU A 136 -6.95 -2.82 3.02
N SER A 137 -6.20 -1.80 3.44
CA SER A 137 -6.75 -0.56 3.98
C SER A 137 -7.60 0.18 2.95
N ALA A 138 -7.13 0.25 1.69
CA ALA A 138 -7.87 0.86 0.59
C ALA A 138 -9.21 0.15 0.35
N ALA A 139 -9.20 -1.17 0.16
CA ALA A 139 -10.41 -1.96 -0.08
C ALA A 139 -11.40 -1.87 1.11
N SER A 140 -10.89 -1.85 2.33
CA SER A 140 -11.72 -1.62 3.54
C SER A 140 -12.31 -0.23 3.55
N ARG A 141 -11.55 0.80 3.17
CA ARG A 141 -12.01 2.19 3.13
C ARG A 141 -13.07 2.42 2.05
N GLY A 142 -13.00 1.65 0.95
CA GLY A 142 -14.02 1.64 -0.09
C GLY A 142 -15.29 0.89 0.31
N ASP A 143 -15.30 0.20 1.46
CA ASP A 143 -16.39 -0.71 1.87
C ASP A 143 -16.74 -1.74 0.78
N VAL A 144 -15.71 -2.24 0.09
CA VAL A 144 -15.93 -3.22 -0.98
C VAL A 144 -16.59 -4.47 -0.43
N THR A 145 -17.68 -4.86 -1.08
CA THR A 145 -18.51 -6.02 -0.72
C THR A 145 -18.83 -6.91 -1.91
N LEU A 146 -19.51 -8.02 -1.63
CA LEU A 146 -19.84 -9.05 -2.61
C LEU A 146 -20.61 -8.47 -3.81
N GLY A 147 -20.13 -8.78 -5.01
CA GLY A 147 -20.82 -8.51 -6.28
C GLY A 147 -20.64 -7.09 -6.84
N GLN A 148 -19.91 -6.20 -6.16
CA GLN A 148 -19.70 -4.83 -6.62
C GLN A 148 -18.76 -4.74 -7.83
N ASP A 149 -19.04 -3.76 -8.71
CA ASP A 149 -18.14 -3.32 -9.77
C ASP A 149 -17.11 -2.33 -9.23
N VAL A 150 -15.83 -2.64 -9.38
CA VAL A 150 -14.71 -1.85 -8.88
C VAL A 150 -13.84 -1.40 -10.03
N VAL A 151 -13.47 -0.12 -10.05
CA VAL A 151 -12.47 0.45 -10.99
C VAL A 151 -11.24 0.86 -10.21
N ILE A 152 -10.05 0.52 -10.73
CA ILE A 152 -8.76 0.90 -10.17
C ILE A 152 -7.97 1.64 -11.23
N LEU A 153 -7.67 2.90 -10.96
CA LEU A 153 -6.83 3.74 -11.80
C LEU A 153 -5.38 3.63 -11.36
N GLY A 154 -4.56 3.00 -12.20
CA GLY A 154 -3.17 2.67 -11.97
C GLY A 154 -2.95 1.20 -11.60
N ALA A 155 -2.18 0.47 -12.44
CA ALA A 155 -1.74 -0.91 -12.23
C ALA A 155 -0.31 -1.00 -11.65
N GLY A 156 0.08 -0.02 -10.85
CA GLY A 156 1.30 -0.08 -10.04
C GLY A 156 1.15 -1.06 -8.87
N CYS A 157 2.18 -1.16 -8.03
CA CYS A 157 2.19 -2.06 -6.88
C CYS A 157 0.93 -1.91 -6.01
N ILE A 158 0.60 -0.69 -5.61
CA ILE A 158 -0.57 -0.41 -4.75
C ILE A 158 -1.89 -0.70 -5.47
N GLY A 159 -2.00 -0.38 -6.77
CA GLY A 159 -3.21 -0.71 -7.55
C GLY A 159 -3.47 -2.21 -7.63
N LEU A 160 -2.43 -2.99 -7.94
CA LEU A 160 -2.54 -4.45 -8.00
C LEU A 160 -2.87 -5.08 -6.64
N LEU A 161 -2.26 -4.59 -5.56
CA LEU A 161 -2.56 -5.08 -4.20
C LEU A 161 -3.97 -4.66 -3.74
N THR A 162 -4.44 -3.47 -4.13
CA THR A 162 -5.83 -3.04 -3.91
C THR A 162 -6.80 -3.92 -4.68
N MET A 163 -6.50 -4.25 -5.95
CA MET A 163 -7.28 -5.18 -6.77
C MET A 163 -7.43 -6.54 -6.08
N MET A 164 -6.32 -7.13 -5.64
CA MET A 164 -6.31 -8.43 -4.96
C MET A 164 -7.13 -8.37 -3.66
N ALA A 165 -7.01 -7.28 -2.89
CA ALA A 165 -7.81 -7.06 -1.69
C ALA A 165 -9.31 -6.93 -2.01
N CYS A 166 -9.69 -6.25 -3.10
CA CYS A 166 -11.08 -6.14 -3.55
C CYS A 166 -11.64 -7.52 -3.98
N LYS A 167 -10.87 -8.31 -4.73
CA LYS A 167 -11.25 -9.69 -5.11
C LYS A 167 -11.45 -10.55 -3.86
N ALA A 168 -10.53 -10.51 -2.90
CA ALA A 168 -10.64 -11.25 -1.64
C ALA A 168 -11.86 -10.83 -0.80
N ARG A 169 -12.36 -9.61 -0.94
CA ARG A 169 -13.60 -9.12 -0.30
C ARG A 169 -14.87 -9.49 -1.09
N GLY A 170 -14.73 -10.10 -2.27
CA GLY A 170 -15.84 -10.58 -3.06
C GLY A 170 -16.35 -9.58 -4.12
N ALA A 171 -15.54 -8.62 -4.54
CA ALA A 171 -15.89 -7.79 -5.70
C ALA A 171 -16.33 -8.67 -6.89
N GLY A 172 -17.44 -8.33 -7.52
CA GLY A 172 -17.98 -9.08 -8.64
C GLY A 172 -17.19 -8.88 -9.92
N ARG A 173 -16.74 -7.66 -10.14
CA ARG A 173 -15.87 -7.28 -11.26
C ARG A 173 -14.85 -6.26 -10.80
N VAL A 174 -13.59 -6.48 -11.15
CA VAL A 174 -12.50 -5.50 -10.93
C VAL A 174 -11.90 -5.13 -12.28
N ILE A 175 -12.02 -3.86 -12.65
CA ILE A 175 -11.51 -3.25 -13.88
C ILE A 175 -10.28 -2.45 -13.51
N VAL A 176 -9.16 -2.66 -14.20
CA VAL A 176 -7.90 -1.96 -13.93
C VAL A 176 -7.47 -1.14 -15.15
N SER A 177 -7.18 0.13 -14.97
CA SER A 177 -6.68 1.02 -16.03
C SER A 177 -5.23 1.45 -15.76
N ASP A 178 -4.38 1.44 -16.80
CA ASP A 178 -3.01 1.95 -16.78
C ASP A 178 -2.58 2.35 -18.20
N LEU A 179 -1.47 3.09 -18.29
CA LEU A 179 -0.84 3.48 -19.56
C LEU A 179 0.12 2.41 -20.11
N PHE A 180 0.51 1.43 -19.31
CA PHE A 180 1.55 0.46 -19.65
C PHE A 180 0.98 -0.95 -19.79
N SER A 181 1.02 -1.49 -21.02
CA SER A 181 0.50 -2.84 -21.33
C SER A 181 1.07 -3.93 -20.42
N LYS A 182 2.37 -3.90 -20.13
CA LYS A 182 3.00 -4.89 -19.23
C LYS A 182 2.40 -4.91 -17.81
N ARG A 183 1.93 -3.76 -17.32
CA ARG A 183 1.23 -3.68 -16.03
C ARG A 183 -0.17 -4.23 -16.13
N LEU A 184 -0.85 -3.98 -17.25
CA LEU A 184 -2.18 -4.51 -17.53
C LEU A 184 -2.14 -6.02 -17.69
N ASP A 185 -1.13 -6.58 -18.38
CA ASP A 185 -0.91 -8.03 -18.47
C ASP A 185 -0.75 -8.64 -17.08
N LYS A 186 0.02 -7.99 -16.19
CA LYS A 186 0.15 -8.43 -14.79
C LYS A 186 -1.16 -8.32 -14.01
N ALA A 187 -1.98 -7.30 -14.27
CA ALA A 187 -3.30 -7.20 -13.64
C ALA A 187 -4.20 -8.38 -14.04
N LEU A 188 -4.22 -8.75 -15.32
CA LEU A 188 -4.96 -9.94 -15.81
C LEU A 188 -4.44 -11.22 -15.16
N GLU A 189 -3.11 -11.43 -15.15
CA GLU A 189 -2.49 -12.59 -14.50
C GLU A 189 -2.88 -12.72 -13.02
N LEU A 190 -3.01 -11.59 -12.32
CA LEU A 190 -3.37 -11.52 -10.90
C LEU A 190 -4.88 -11.50 -10.66
N GLY A 191 -5.71 -11.63 -11.70
CA GLY A 191 -7.15 -11.85 -11.59
C GLY A 191 -8.03 -10.61 -11.80
N ALA A 192 -7.56 -9.58 -12.50
CA ALA A 192 -8.45 -8.53 -13.01
C ALA A 192 -9.47 -9.14 -13.99
N ASP A 193 -10.73 -8.72 -13.90
CA ASP A 193 -11.78 -9.20 -14.80
C ASP A 193 -11.77 -8.48 -16.15
N ALA A 194 -11.24 -7.23 -16.17
CA ALA A 194 -11.00 -6.46 -17.38
C ALA A 194 -9.86 -5.47 -17.14
N VAL A 195 -9.19 -5.10 -18.23
CA VAL A 195 -8.17 -4.04 -18.22
C VAL A 195 -8.47 -3.01 -19.30
N ILE A 196 -8.00 -1.78 -19.09
CA ILE A 196 -8.16 -0.66 -20.01
C ILE A 196 -6.79 -0.05 -20.26
N ASP A 197 -6.33 -0.06 -21.50
CA ASP A 197 -5.14 0.68 -21.93
C ASP A 197 -5.49 2.15 -22.16
N ALA A 198 -5.33 2.97 -21.13
CA ALA A 198 -5.65 4.39 -21.17
C ALA A 198 -4.75 5.20 -22.12
N SER A 199 -3.72 4.59 -22.72
CA SER A 199 -2.94 5.22 -23.80
C SER A 199 -3.63 5.17 -25.16
N THR A 200 -4.57 4.25 -25.35
CA THR A 200 -5.23 3.96 -26.63
C THR A 200 -6.75 3.92 -26.54
N GLU A 201 -7.32 3.78 -25.36
CA GLU A 201 -8.75 3.66 -25.10
C GLU A 201 -9.27 4.82 -24.23
N ASP A 202 -10.53 5.17 -24.41
CA ASP A 202 -11.26 6.09 -23.53
C ASP A 202 -11.72 5.31 -22.28
N THR A 203 -11.10 5.61 -21.14
CA THR A 203 -11.39 4.94 -19.87
C THR A 203 -12.85 5.07 -19.48
N MET A 204 -13.47 6.25 -19.65
CA MET A 204 -14.87 6.48 -19.30
C MET A 204 -15.82 5.65 -20.20
N ALA A 205 -15.59 5.65 -21.51
CA ALA A 205 -16.40 4.89 -22.45
C ALA A 205 -16.34 3.39 -22.14
N ARG A 206 -15.13 2.87 -21.86
CA ARG A 206 -14.94 1.44 -21.52
C ARG A 206 -15.56 1.05 -20.18
N VAL A 207 -15.42 1.88 -19.15
CA VAL A 207 -16.08 1.63 -17.86
C VAL A 207 -17.60 1.68 -18.03
N THR A 208 -18.12 2.64 -18.80
CA THR A 208 -19.55 2.74 -19.09
C THR A 208 -20.08 1.48 -19.77
N GLU A 209 -19.37 0.98 -20.78
CA GLU A 209 -19.72 -0.27 -21.46
C GLU A 209 -19.70 -1.47 -20.50
N LEU A 210 -18.59 -1.64 -19.77
CA LEU A 210 -18.41 -2.77 -18.86
C LEU A 210 -19.39 -2.77 -17.67
N THR A 211 -19.91 -1.61 -17.28
CA THR A 211 -20.88 -1.46 -16.18
C THR A 211 -22.30 -1.20 -16.65
N GLU A 212 -22.60 -1.44 -17.93
CA GLU A 212 -23.94 -1.27 -18.52
C GLU A 212 -24.54 0.13 -18.31
N GLY A 213 -23.70 1.16 -18.40
CA GLY A 213 -24.08 2.56 -18.22
C GLY A 213 -24.19 3.05 -16.77
N ARG A 214 -24.01 2.17 -15.78
CA ARG A 214 -24.19 2.53 -14.36
C ARG A 214 -23.01 3.27 -13.75
N GLY A 215 -21.79 3.00 -14.21
CA GLY A 215 -20.55 3.34 -13.53
C GLY A 215 -20.18 2.36 -12.39
N ALA A 216 -19.03 2.54 -11.81
CA ALA A 216 -18.49 1.65 -10.78
C ALA A 216 -19.07 1.94 -9.38
N ASP A 217 -19.29 0.90 -8.58
CA ASP A 217 -19.67 1.03 -7.17
C ASP A 217 -18.56 1.73 -6.38
N VAL A 218 -17.31 1.34 -6.64
CA VAL A 218 -16.14 1.91 -6.01
C VAL A 218 -15.05 2.22 -7.03
N VAL A 219 -14.49 3.43 -6.97
CA VAL A 219 -13.35 3.85 -7.81
C VAL A 219 -12.15 4.12 -6.91
N PHE A 220 -11.03 3.46 -7.17
CA PHE A 220 -9.76 3.70 -6.49
C PHE A 220 -8.81 4.49 -7.38
N GLU A 221 -8.35 5.62 -6.89
CA GLU A 221 -7.25 6.36 -7.51
C GLU A 221 -5.93 5.92 -6.85
N THR A 222 -5.09 5.21 -7.59
CA THR A 222 -3.81 4.66 -7.11
C THR A 222 -2.60 5.09 -7.94
N ALA A 223 -2.83 5.83 -9.04
CA ALA A 223 -1.78 6.33 -9.92
C ALA A 223 -1.06 7.57 -9.34
N GLY A 224 -1.76 8.34 -8.48
CA GLY A 224 -1.19 9.49 -7.80
C GLY A 224 -0.99 10.72 -8.70
N ASN A 225 -1.87 10.94 -9.68
CA ASN A 225 -1.78 12.10 -10.55
C ASN A 225 -3.13 12.84 -10.70
N SER A 226 -3.06 14.10 -11.16
CA SER A 226 -4.23 14.98 -11.27
C SER A 226 -5.23 14.53 -12.36
N HIS A 227 -4.76 13.87 -13.40
CA HIS A 227 -5.62 13.42 -14.50
C HIS A 227 -6.54 12.30 -14.03
N THR A 228 -5.98 11.22 -13.48
CA THR A 228 -6.77 10.10 -12.94
C THR A 228 -7.65 10.53 -11.76
N ALA A 229 -7.18 11.48 -10.94
CA ALA A 229 -8.00 12.05 -9.87
C ALA A 229 -9.25 12.73 -10.40
N ALA A 230 -9.13 13.55 -11.47
CA ALA A 230 -10.26 14.26 -12.09
C ALA A 230 -11.27 13.28 -12.73
N GLU A 231 -10.81 12.18 -13.32
CA GLU A 231 -11.65 11.17 -13.96
C GLU A 231 -12.56 10.41 -12.97
N THR A 232 -12.17 10.30 -11.71
CA THR A 232 -12.92 9.50 -10.71
C THR A 232 -14.38 9.87 -10.60
N SER A 233 -14.72 11.17 -10.73
CA SER A 233 -16.11 11.65 -10.66
C SER A 233 -16.97 11.17 -11.83
N ASP A 234 -16.37 10.88 -12.98
CA ASP A 234 -17.09 10.38 -14.16
C ASP A 234 -17.36 8.87 -14.04
N LEU A 235 -16.38 8.13 -13.52
CA LEU A 235 -16.37 6.68 -13.47
C LEU A 235 -17.27 6.11 -12.36
N VAL A 236 -17.48 6.85 -11.28
CA VAL A 236 -18.29 6.42 -10.14
C VAL A 236 -19.80 6.48 -10.48
N ARG A 237 -20.55 5.47 -10.06
CA ARG A 237 -22.02 5.48 -10.17
C ARG A 237 -22.67 6.49 -9.21
N ARG A 238 -23.98 6.69 -9.35
CA ARG A 238 -24.80 7.41 -8.35
C ARG A 238 -24.77 6.66 -7.01
N GLY A 239 -24.49 7.38 -5.91
CA GLY A 239 -24.32 6.81 -4.58
C GLY A 239 -23.07 5.93 -4.43
N GLY A 240 -22.09 6.05 -5.33
CA GLY A 240 -20.85 5.27 -5.27
C GLY A 240 -19.76 5.96 -4.46
N VAL A 241 -18.65 5.26 -4.27
CA VAL A 241 -17.53 5.67 -3.42
C VAL A 241 -16.27 5.87 -4.24
N ILE A 242 -15.57 6.96 -4.02
CA ILE A 242 -14.23 7.24 -4.55
C ILE A 242 -13.23 7.16 -3.41
N VAL A 243 -12.13 6.42 -3.60
CA VAL A 243 -11.06 6.30 -2.61
C VAL A 243 -9.75 6.79 -3.21
N PHE A 244 -9.23 7.88 -2.68
CA PHE A 244 -7.89 8.37 -3.04
C PHE A 244 -6.83 7.63 -2.20
N VAL A 245 -5.94 6.94 -2.91
CA VAL A 245 -4.84 6.12 -2.36
C VAL A 245 -3.49 6.67 -2.81
N GLY A 246 -3.41 7.11 -4.06
CA GLY A 246 -2.20 7.67 -4.67
C GLY A 246 -1.80 9.00 -4.04
N ASN A 247 -0.49 9.30 -4.05
CA ASN A 247 0.04 10.58 -3.59
C ASN A 247 -0.07 11.62 -4.71
N ILE A 248 -1.16 12.37 -4.73
CA ILE A 248 -1.39 13.44 -5.70
C ILE A 248 -0.70 14.71 -5.19
N ASN A 249 0.31 15.16 -5.92
CA ASN A 249 1.04 16.39 -5.59
C ASN A 249 0.41 17.61 -6.25
N GLY A 250 0.33 18.72 -5.49
CA GLY A 250 -0.22 19.98 -5.97
C GLY A 250 -1.74 20.07 -5.92
N GLU A 251 -2.28 21.06 -6.63
CA GLU A 251 -3.72 21.31 -6.73
C GLU A 251 -4.29 20.56 -7.93
N THR A 252 -5.46 19.97 -7.76
CA THR A 252 -6.17 19.25 -8.81
C THR A 252 -7.56 19.84 -9.00
N PRO A 253 -7.91 20.32 -10.21
CA PRO A 253 -9.28 20.70 -10.52
C PRO A 253 -10.22 19.48 -10.38
N TYR A 254 -11.37 19.69 -9.74
CA TYR A 254 -12.33 18.61 -9.51
C TYR A 254 -13.76 19.07 -9.77
N ARG A 255 -14.57 18.23 -10.42
CA ARG A 255 -15.95 18.56 -10.79
C ARG A 255 -16.93 18.20 -9.67
N PHE A 256 -16.94 19.00 -8.62
CA PHE A 256 -17.79 18.73 -7.44
C PHE A 256 -19.29 18.73 -7.75
N MET A 257 -19.76 19.53 -8.71
CA MET A 257 -21.20 19.51 -9.09
C MET A 257 -21.61 18.18 -9.69
N ASP A 258 -20.77 17.56 -10.52
CA ASP A 258 -21.06 16.25 -11.10
C ASP A 258 -21.14 15.17 -10.00
N LEU A 259 -20.25 15.24 -9.01
CA LEU A 259 -20.28 14.35 -7.86
C LEU A 259 -21.52 14.60 -6.97
N MET A 260 -21.91 15.88 -6.77
CA MET A 260 -23.13 16.21 -6.02
C MET A 260 -24.39 15.63 -6.66
N TYR A 261 -24.53 15.71 -8.00
CA TYR A 261 -25.65 15.09 -8.70
C TYR A 261 -25.68 13.55 -8.60
N LYS A 262 -24.55 12.96 -8.28
CA LYS A 262 -24.43 11.53 -8.04
C LYS A 262 -24.59 11.15 -6.56
N GLU A 263 -24.63 12.12 -5.63
CA GLU A 263 -24.51 11.86 -4.17
C GLU A 263 -23.32 10.95 -3.85
N GLY A 264 -22.20 11.15 -4.60
CA GLY A 264 -21.00 10.32 -4.46
C GLY A 264 -20.17 10.70 -3.23
N GLU A 265 -19.50 9.73 -2.66
CA GLU A 265 -18.62 9.92 -1.50
C GLU A 265 -17.17 9.96 -1.93
N ILE A 266 -16.39 10.89 -1.36
CA ILE A 266 -14.93 10.89 -1.43
C ILE A 266 -14.37 10.42 -0.09
N ARG A 267 -13.53 9.40 -0.14
CA ARG A 267 -12.78 8.88 1.00
C ARG A 267 -11.29 8.90 0.69
N THR A 268 -10.47 8.99 1.72
CA THR A 268 -9.01 8.96 1.60
C THR A 268 -8.42 7.92 2.51
N ILE A 269 -7.25 7.42 2.18
CA ILE A 269 -6.44 6.63 3.09
C ILE A 269 -5.11 7.34 3.35
N TYR A 270 -4.53 7.06 4.50
CA TYR A 270 -3.16 7.44 4.82
C TYR A 270 -2.50 6.27 5.53
N ARG A 271 -1.61 5.58 4.81
CA ARG A 271 -1.01 4.32 5.29
C ARG A 271 -2.09 3.26 5.61
N TYR A 272 -1.98 2.61 6.75
CA TYR A 272 -2.86 1.55 7.26
C TYR A 272 -2.81 1.50 8.78
N HIS A 273 -3.69 0.73 9.40
CA HIS A 273 -3.65 0.39 10.82
C HIS A 273 -4.27 -0.99 11.03
N ASN A 274 -3.71 -1.77 11.96
CA ASN A 274 -4.17 -3.12 12.34
C ASN A 274 -4.23 -4.15 11.21
N ASN A 275 -3.53 -3.94 10.08
CA ASN A 275 -3.64 -4.78 8.89
C ASN A 275 -2.54 -5.85 8.77
N PHE A 276 -1.42 -5.75 9.50
CA PHE A 276 -0.30 -6.70 9.37
C PHE A 276 -0.69 -8.14 9.65
N PRO A 277 -1.41 -8.47 10.77
CA PRO A 277 -1.85 -9.85 11.00
C PRO A 277 -2.77 -10.38 9.88
N THR A 278 -3.67 -9.53 9.37
CA THR A 278 -4.56 -9.90 8.26
C THR A 278 -3.79 -10.11 6.96
N ALA A 279 -2.82 -9.24 6.66
CA ALA A 279 -1.98 -9.36 5.48
C ALA A 279 -1.14 -10.65 5.51
N ILE A 280 -0.47 -10.95 6.63
CA ILE A 280 0.29 -12.19 6.81
C ILE A 280 -0.61 -13.41 6.62
N ARG A 281 -1.80 -13.40 7.22
CA ARG A 281 -2.77 -14.49 7.07
C ARG A 281 -3.23 -14.65 5.63
N ALA A 282 -3.52 -13.57 4.91
CA ALA A 282 -3.92 -13.61 3.51
C ALA A 282 -2.84 -14.26 2.62
N VAL A 283 -1.57 -13.92 2.85
CA VAL A 283 -0.45 -14.55 2.15
C VAL A 283 -0.32 -16.02 2.51
N SER A 284 -0.32 -16.35 3.80
CA SER A 284 -0.13 -17.73 4.27
C SER A 284 -1.23 -18.69 3.83
N THR A 285 -2.43 -18.20 3.56
CA THR A 285 -3.58 -19.01 3.10
C THR A 285 -3.77 -18.98 1.58
N GLY A 286 -2.91 -18.29 0.82
CA GLY A 286 -3.02 -18.18 -0.63
C GLY A 286 -4.15 -17.27 -1.11
N LEU A 287 -4.80 -16.49 -0.24
CA LEU A 287 -5.81 -15.49 -0.62
C LEU A 287 -5.18 -14.29 -1.33
N SER A 288 -3.91 -14.02 -1.09
CA SER A 288 -3.15 -13.02 -1.80
C SER A 288 -2.08 -13.72 -2.64
N LEU A 289 -2.09 -13.46 -3.95
CA LEU A 289 -1.16 -14.05 -4.91
C LEU A 289 0.18 -13.28 -4.99
N ILE A 290 0.61 -12.62 -3.92
CA ILE A 290 1.85 -11.83 -3.92
C ILE A 290 3.10 -12.68 -4.19
N HIS A 291 3.04 -13.99 -3.97
CA HIS A 291 4.09 -14.93 -4.36
C HIS A 291 4.28 -15.05 -5.88
N ILE A 292 3.27 -14.69 -6.70
CA ILE A 292 3.38 -14.64 -8.16
C ILE A 292 4.05 -13.34 -8.62
N SER A 293 4.13 -12.32 -7.76
CA SER A 293 4.84 -11.11 -8.09
C SER A 293 6.35 -11.37 -8.04
N GLU A 294 6.89 -11.79 -9.18
CA GLU A 294 8.33 -11.99 -9.41
C GLU A 294 9.16 -10.79 -8.91
N PRO A 295 10.41 -11.04 -8.44
CA PRO A 295 11.36 -10.02 -7.95
C PRO A 295 11.77 -8.98 -9.00
N THR A 296 11.21 -9.01 -10.19
CA THR A 296 11.38 -7.99 -11.24
C THR A 296 11.07 -6.56 -10.76
N ARG A 297 10.42 -6.41 -9.63
CA ARG A 297 10.12 -5.09 -9.04
C ARG A 297 11.28 -4.45 -8.30
N LEU A 298 12.27 -5.23 -7.87
CA LEU A 298 13.52 -4.69 -7.32
C LEU A 298 14.42 -4.09 -8.41
N ARG A 299 14.07 -4.23 -9.69
CA ARG A 299 14.82 -3.71 -10.84
C ARG A 299 14.18 -2.49 -11.52
N CYS A 300 13.11 -1.93 -11.00
CA CYS A 300 12.47 -0.75 -11.59
C CYS A 300 13.11 0.58 -11.16
N ILE A 301 14.42 0.56 -10.84
CA ILE A 301 15.25 1.76 -10.80
C ILE A 301 16.42 1.50 -11.74
N SER A 302 16.20 1.73 -13.03
CA SER A 302 17.24 1.98 -14.00
C SER A 302 16.73 3.03 -14.98
#